data_f9f56e374912651cb5576e40201cca41
#
_entry.id   f9f56e374912651cb5576e40201cca41
#
_cell.length_a   1.000
_cell.length_b   1.000
_cell.length_c   1.000
_cell.angle_alpha   90.00
_cell.angle_beta   90.00
_cell.angle_gamma   90.00
#
_symmetry.space_group_name_H-M   'P 1'
#
loop_
_entity.id
_entity.type
_entity.pdbx_description
1 polymer ?
#
loop_
_entity_poly.entity_id
_entity_poly.type
_entity_poly.pdbx_seq_one_letter_code
_entity_poly.pdbx_strand_id
1 'polypeptide(L)'
;MARVKRSVHSKKHRKATLERAKGYYGNKSRSYRAANEQVMHSLQYAYRDRRARKGEMRKLWIARINAACRENGTSYSRFINGLKAAEIEVDRKILADLAVTDPDAFAALVEVASGSVQTSSVS
;
A
#
# COMPACT_ATOMS: atom_id res chain seq x y z
N MET A 1 20.32 -43.37 30.95
CA MET A 1 19.80 -42.61 29.79
C MET A 1 19.19 -41.28 30.25
N ALA A 2 19.47 -40.20 29.54
CA ALA A 2 18.86 -38.91 29.84
C ALA A 2 17.34 -38.94 29.46
N ARG A 3 16.49 -38.52 30.40
CA ARG A 3 15.03 -38.45 30.16
C ARG A 3 14.68 -37.16 29.44
N VAL A 4 14.14 -37.27 28.26
CA VAL A 4 13.61 -36.14 27.50
C VAL A 4 12.24 -35.74 28.05
N LYS A 5 12.12 -34.48 28.52
CA LYS A 5 10.85 -33.91 29.00
C LYS A 5 10.25 -32.96 27.97
N ARG A 6 8.98 -33.13 27.71
CA ARG A 6 8.22 -32.26 26.74
C ARG A 6 7.95 -30.85 27.28
N SER A 7 8.08 -30.65 28.60
CA SER A 7 7.76 -29.38 29.25
C SER A 7 8.60 -28.19 28.78
N VAL A 8 9.87 -28.42 28.42
CA VAL A 8 10.75 -27.35 27.91
C VAL A 8 10.23 -26.77 26.59
N HIS A 9 9.86 -27.63 25.66
CA HIS A 9 9.29 -27.20 24.36
C HIS A 9 7.94 -26.51 24.53
N SER A 10 7.07 -27.05 25.39
CA SER A 10 5.75 -26.42 25.68
C SER A 10 5.90 -25.03 26.27
N LYS A 11 6.79 -24.85 27.26
CA LYS A 11 7.06 -23.55 27.87
C LYS A 11 7.61 -22.55 26.85
N LYS A 12 8.55 -22.97 26.03
CA LYS A 12 9.17 -22.12 24.99
C LYS A 12 8.12 -21.66 23.98
N HIS A 13 7.28 -22.58 23.51
CA HIS A 13 6.20 -22.27 22.57
C HIS A 13 5.18 -21.30 23.17
N ARG A 14 4.71 -21.53 24.39
CA ARG A 14 3.80 -20.63 25.09
C ARG A 14 4.39 -19.25 25.30
N LYS A 15 5.65 -19.17 25.72
CA LYS A 15 6.36 -17.91 25.92
C LYS A 15 6.43 -17.11 24.61
N ALA A 16 6.79 -17.74 23.51
CA ALA A 16 6.86 -17.09 22.19
C ALA A 16 5.49 -16.53 21.75
N THR A 17 4.41 -17.27 21.98
CA THR A 17 3.05 -16.80 21.66
C THR A 17 2.65 -15.61 22.54
N LEU A 18 2.92 -15.66 23.83
CA LEU A 18 2.61 -14.57 24.76
C LEU A 18 3.46 -13.32 24.49
N GLU A 19 4.68 -13.47 24.03
CA GLU A 19 5.50 -12.33 23.59
C GLU A 19 4.91 -11.61 22.39
N ARG A 20 4.37 -12.34 21.43
CA ARG A 20 3.63 -11.77 20.28
C ARG A 20 2.32 -11.08 20.70
N ALA A 21 1.72 -11.54 21.78
CA ALA A 21 0.47 -11.01 22.31
C ALA A 21 0.63 -9.84 23.29
N LYS A 22 1.86 -9.36 23.52
CA LYS A 22 2.11 -8.20 24.39
C LYS A 22 1.30 -6.99 23.93
N GLY A 23 0.66 -6.34 24.90
CA GLY A 23 -0.19 -5.17 24.65
C GLY A 23 -1.62 -5.48 24.24
N TYR A 24 -2.01 -6.73 24.12
CA TYR A 24 -3.39 -7.11 23.81
C TYR A 24 -4.29 -6.91 25.02
N TYR A 25 -5.56 -6.62 24.76
CA TYR A 25 -6.53 -6.28 25.79
C TYR A 25 -6.89 -7.48 26.68
N GLY A 26 -6.91 -7.25 27.98
CA GLY A 26 -7.36 -8.22 28.98
C GLY A 26 -6.59 -9.54 28.97
N ASN A 27 -7.30 -10.65 29.04
CA ASN A 27 -6.73 -11.99 29.08
C ASN A 27 -6.02 -12.42 27.77
N LYS A 28 -6.24 -11.71 26.69
CA LYS A 28 -5.56 -11.97 25.39
C LYS A 28 -4.05 -11.75 25.45
N SER A 29 -3.56 -11.00 26.43
CA SER A 29 -2.12 -10.83 26.69
C SER A 29 -1.56 -11.77 27.78
N ARG A 30 -2.43 -12.43 28.55
CA ARG A 30 -2.06 -13.21 29.75
C ARG A 30 -2.36 -14.70 29.64
N SER A 31 -3.55 -15.06 29.15
CA SER A 31 -3.97 -16.45 28.96
C SER A 31 -3.46 -16.98 27.61
N TYR A 32 -2.74 -18.12 27.64
CA TYR A 32 -2.19 -18.71 26.42
C TYR A 32 -3.25 -19.03 25.37
N ARG A 33 -4.37 -19.63 25.77
CA ARG A 33 -5.44 -20.01 24.85
C ARG A 33 -6.02 -18.78 24.13
N ALA A 34 -6.38 -17.75 24.90
CA ALA A 34 -6.89 -16.50 24.34
C ALA A 34 -5.84 -15.75 23.50
N ALA A 35 -4.58 -15.73 23.97
CA ALA A 35 -3.46 -15.12 23.26
C ALA A 35 -3.17 -15.83 21.94
N ASN A 36 -3.15 -17.16 21.93
CA ASN A 36 -2.89 -17.94 20.72
C ASN A 36 -3.97 -17.72 19.64
N GLU A 37 -5.24 -17.74 20.02
CA GLU A 37 -6.35 -17.44 19.11
C GLU A 37 -6.21 -16.04 18.53
N GLN A 38 -5.98 -15.04 19.36
CA GLN A 38 -5.84 -13.67 18.90
C GLN A 38 -4.59 -13.44 18.03
N VAL A 39 -3.49 -14.13 18.33
CA VAL A 39 -2.27 -14.06 17.49
C VAL A 39 -2.52 -14.69 16.11
N MET A 40 -3.26 -15.79 16.03
CA MET A 40 -3.65 -16.40 14.75
C MET A 40 -4.47 -15.42 13.90
N HIS A 41 -5.46 -14.75 14.50
CA HIS A 41 -6.24 -13.71 13.81
C HIS A 41 -5.36 -12.53 13.37
N SER A 42 -4.46 -12.07 14.22
CA SER A 42 -3.54 -10.96 13.91
C SER A 42 -2.64 -11.28 12.71
N LEU A 43 -2.11 -12.51 12.65
CA LEU A 43 -1.27 -12.96 11.54
C LEU A 43 -2.07 -13.07 10.23
N GLN A 44 -3.31 -13.55 10.32
CA GLN A 44 -4.21 -13.63 9.17
C GLN A 44 -4.56 -12.23 8.65
N TYR A 45 -4.87 -11.30 9.53
CA TYR A 45 -5.13 -9.90 9.18
C TYR A 45 -3.89 -9.22 8.60
N ALA A 46 -2.72 -9.47 9.16
CA ALA A 46 -1.46 -8.94 8.62
C ALA A 46 -1.20 -9.42 7.18
N TYR A 47 -1.44 -10.69 6.89
CA TYR A 47 -1.34 -11.24 5.54
C TYR A 47 -2.31 -10.56 4.57
N ARG A 48 -3.58 -10.49 4.94
CA ARG A 48 -4.63 -9.85 4.14
C ARG A 48 -4.33 -8.37 3.90
N ASP A 49 -3.96 -7.65 4.95
CA ASP A 49 -3.80 -6.20 4.91
C ASP A 49 -2.52 -5.76 4.18
N ARG A 50 -1.45 -6.57 4.19
CA ARG A 50 -0.29 -6.32 3.33
C ARG A 50 -0.65 -6.34 1.85
N ARG A 51 -1.59 -7.16 1.44
CA ARG A 51 -2.11 -7.21 0.07
C ARG A 51 -3.06 -6.05 -0.23
N ALA A 52 -3.95 -5.76 0.71
CA ALA A 52 -4.88 -4.63 0.61
C ALA A 52 -4.15 -3.29 0.54
N ARG A 53 -3.06 -3.12 1.30
CA ARG A 53 -2.27 -1.88 1.34
C ARG A 53 -1.78 -1.43 -0.04
N LYS A 54 -1.39 -2.37 -0.89
CA LYS A 54 -0.95 -2.06 -2.26
C LYS A 54 -2.06 -1.37 -3.07
N GLY A 55 -3.28 -1.88 -2.96
CA GLY A 55 -4.47 -1.29 -3.59
C GLY A 55 -4.86 0.05 -2.97
N GLU A 56 -4.75 0.19 -1.66
CA GLU A 56 -5.04 1.43 -0.94
C GLU A 56 -4.05 2.54 -1.31
N MET A 57 -2.76 2.24 -1.37
CA MET A 57 -1.75 3.19 -1.82
C MET A 57 -1.99 3.62 -3.25
N ARG A 58 -2.33 2.70 -4.14
CA ARG A 58 -2.67 3.03 -5.53
C ARG A 58 -3.88 3.97 -5.62
N LYS A 59 -4.92 3.74 -4.82
CA LYS A 59 -6.09 4.65 -4.75
C LYS A 59 -5.69 6.05 -4.31
N LEU A 60 -4.82 6.15 -3.30
CA LEU A 60 -4.31 7.43 -2.82
C LEU A 60 -3.52 8.17 -3.89
N TRP A 61 -2.63 7.50 -4.60
CA TRP A 61 -1.87 8.11 -5.70
C TRP A 61 -2.78 8.60 -6.82
N ILE A 62 -3.76 7.78 -7.21
CA ILE A 62 -4.75 8.17 -8.24
C ILE A 62 -5.55 9.40 -7.80
N ALA A 63 -5.96 9.47 -6.54
CA ALA A 63 -6.68 10.62 -6.00
C ALA A 63 -5.83 11.91 -6.06
N ARG A 64 -4.57 11.84 -5.69
CA ARG A 64 -3.63 12.98 -5.75
C ARG A 64 -3.38 13.44 -7.18
N ILE A 65 -3.13 12.50 -8.09
CA ILE A 65 -2.92 12.80 -9.52
C ILE A 65 -4.19 13.42 -10.11
N ASN A 66 -5.36 12.88 -9.80
CA ASN A 66 -6.63 13.40 -10.30
C ASN A 66 -6.90 14.84 -9.83
N ALA A 67 -6.63 15.14 -8.56
CA ALA A 67 -6.74 16.50 -8.03
C ALA A 67 -5.83 17.48 -8.79
N ALA A 68 -4.56 17.14 -8.96
CA ALA A 68 -3.62 17.95 -9.71
C ALA A 68 -3.99 18.10 -11.20
N CYS A 69 -4.52 17.05 -11.83
CA CYS A 69 -5.04 17.11 -13.20
C CYS A 69 -6.18 18.11 -13.31
N ARG A 70 -7.11 18.12 -12.36
CA ARG A 70 -8.24 19.06 -12.35
C ARG A 70 -7.81 20.51 -12.18
N GLU A 71 -6.80 20.76 -11.35
CA GLU A 71 -6.19 22.08 -11.22
C GLU A 71 -5.58 22.57 -12.54
N ASN A 72 -5.04 21.67 -13.34
CA ASN A 72 -4.50 21.96 -14.68
C ASN A 72 -5.53 21.83 -15.82
N GLY A 73 -6.82 21.74 -15.53
CA GLY A 73 -7.90 21.74 -16.52
C GLY A 73 -8.09 20.45 -17.29
N THR A 74 -7.53 19.32 -16.82
CA THR A 74 -7.66 18.01 -17.47
C THR A 74 -8.26 16.97 -16.52
N SER A 75 -8.49 15.76 -17.00
CA SER A 75 -8.94 14.64 -16.19
C SER A 75 -7.83 13.58 -16.07
N TYR A 76 -7.89 12.79 -15.02
CA TYR A 76 -6.95 11.69 -14.80
C TYR A 76 -6.86 10.74 -16.02
N SER A 77 -7.99 10.36 -16.57
CA SER A 77 -8.04 9.43 -17.72
C SER A 77 -7.36 10.00 -18.96
N ARG A 78 -7.61 11.28 -19.27
CA ARG A 78 -6.97 11.98 -20.40
C ARG A 78 -5.48 12.12 -20.19
N PHE A 79 -5.07 12.48 -18.98
CA PHE A 79 -3.66 12.63 -18.62
C PHE A 79 -2.89 11.31 -18.76
N ILE A 80 -3.39 10.21 -18.21
CA ILE A 80 -2.75 8.89 -18.33
C ILE A 80 -2.72 8.41 -19.79
N ASN A 81 -3.79 8.62 -20.53
CA ASN A 81 -3.81 8.29 -21.96
C ASN A 81 -2.78 9.11 -22.74
N GLY A 82 -2.69 10.41 -22.46
CA GLY A 82 -1.69 11.29 -23.07
C GLY A 82 -0.25 10.89 -22.78
N LEU A 83 0.06 10.50 -21.53
CA LEU A 83 1.38 9.99 -21.18
C LEU A 83 1.72 8.69 -21.93
N LYS A 84 0.76 7.79 -22.08
CA LYS A 84 0.93 6.58 -22.89
C LYS A 84 1.17 6.89 -24.35
N ALA A 85 0.44 7.81 -24.92
CA ALA A 85 0.61 8.26 -26.32
C ALA A 85 1.96 8.95 -26.54
N ALA A 86 2.50 9.63 -25.52
CA ALA A 86 3.83 10.23 -25.53
C ALA A 86 4.95 9.25 -25.23
N GLU A 87 4.64 7.96 -25.00
CA GLU A 87 5.59 6.91 -24.60
C GLU A 87 6.38 7.24 -23.33
N ILE A 88 5.75 7.98 -22.41
CA ILE A 88 6.34 8.35 -21.10
C ILE A 88 5.94 7.29 -20.07
N GLU A 89 6.91 6.53 -19.60
CA GLU A 89 6.73 5.52 -18.56
C GLU A 89 7.14 6.08 -17.19
N VAL A 90 6.17 6.60 -16.46
CA VAL A 90 6.33 7.06 -15.07
C VAL A 90 5.27 6.38 -14.22
N ASP A 91 5.69 5.84 -13.06
CA ASP A 91 4.75 5.18 -12.17
C ASP A 91 3.86 6.19 -11.41
N ARG A 92 2.73 5.71 -10.90
CA ARG A 92 1.76 6.55 -10.20
C ARG A 92 2.28 7.12 -8.89
N LYS A 93 3.20 6.43 -8.24
CA LYS A 93 3.83 6.90 -7.02
C LYS A 93 4.65 8.18 -7.28
N ILE A 94 5.47 8.17 -8.31
CA ILE A 94 6.28 9.32 -8.73
C ILE A 94 5.39 10.47 -9.20
N LEU A 95 4.37 10.20 -9.99
CA LEU A 95 3.41 11.22 -10.44
C LEU A 95 2.66 11.87 -9.28
N ALA A 96 2.24 11.09 -8.29
CA ALA A 96 1.59 11.61 -7.10
C ALA A 96 2.53 12.43 -6.21
N ASP A 97 3.79 12.04 -6.14
CA ASP A 97 4.83 12.79 -5.42
C ASP A 97 5.10 14.14 -6.10
N LEU A 98 5.30 14.16 -7.41
CA LEU A 98 5.45 15.38 -8.20
C LEU A 98 4.25 16.33 -8.06
N ALA A 99 3.04 15.78 -8.04
CA ALA A 99 1.82 16.57 -7.88
C ALA A 99 1.79 17.38 -6.57
N VAL A 100 2.46 16.90 -5.53
CA VAL A 100 2.51 17.54 -4.21
C VAL A 100 3.77 18.37 -4.03
N THR A 101 4.93 17.85 -4.43
CA THR A 101 6.24 18.46 -4.17
C THR A 101 6.68 19.46 -5.23
N ASP A 102 6.33 19.21 -6.48
CA ASP A 102 6.71 20.05 -7.63
C ASP A 102 5.54 20.21 -8.60
N PRO A 103 4.58 21.12 -8.32
CA PRO A 103 3.44 21.37 -9.18
C PRO A 103 3.80 21.84 -10.59
N ASP A 104 4.90 22.56 -10.74
CA ASP A 104 5.33 23.10 -12.04
C ASP A 104 5.83 21.96 -12.95
N ALA A 105 6.60 21.03 -12.41
CA ALA A 105 7.00 19.82 -13.15
C ALA A 105 5.79 18.95 -13.55
N PHE A 106 4.80 18.86 -12.67
CA PHE A 106 3.54 18.15 -12.99
C PHE A 106 2.75 18.86 -14.11
N ALA A 107 2.67 20.18 -14.09
CA ALA A 107 2.02 20.97 -15.13
C ALA A 107 2.72 20.77 -16.50
N ALA A 108 4.03 20.74 -16.53
CA ALA A 108 4.79 20.43 -17.75
C ALA A 108 4.44 19.04 -18.33
N LEU A 109 4.28 18.03 -17.47
CA LEU A 109 3.83 16.70 -17.89
C LEU A 109 2.40 16.72 -18.43
N VAL A 110 1.51 17.53 -17.88
CA VAL A 110 0.14 17.71 -18.37
C VAL A 110 0.14 18.32 -19.77
N GLU A 111 0.98 19.31 -20.03
CA GLU A 111 1.13 19.94 -21.35
C GLU A 111 1.60 18.92 -22.41
N VAL A 112 2.63 18.13 -22.09
CA VAL A 112 3.13 17.07 -22.98
C VAL A 112 2.04 16.02 -23.25
N ALA A 113 1.32 15.59 -22.23
CA ALA A 113 0.22 14.63 -22.36
C ALA A 113 -0.92 15.17 -23.22
N SER A 114 -1.24 16.45 -23.10
CA SER A 114 -2.29 17.10 -23.90
C SER A 114 -1.90 17.25 -25.38
N GLY A 115 -0.64 17.57 -25.64
CA GLY A 115 -0.10 17.69 -26.99
C GLY A 115 -0.09 16.37 -27.75
N SER A 116 0.23 15.27 -27.12
CA SER A 116 0.32 13.95 -27.76
C SER A 116 -1.05 13.35 -28.12
N VAL A 117 -2.11 13.70 -27.42
CA VAL A 117 -3.48 13.27 -27.75
C VAL A 117 -3.98 13.98 -29.03
N GLN A 118 -3.60 15.24 -29.25
CA GLN A 118 -3.99 15.99 -30.45
C GLN A 118 -3.32 15.45 -31.72
N THR A 119 -2.11 14.97 -31.66
CA THR A 119 -1.40 14.38 -32.82
C THR A 119 -1.95 13.01 -33.23
N SER A 120 -2.47 12.22 -32.31
CA SER A 120 -3.07 10.92 -32.61
C SER A 120 -4.48 10.97 -33.21
N SER A 121 -5.15 12.12 -33.18
CA SER A 121 -6.49 12.30 -33.76
C SER A 121 -6.48 12.80 -35.22
N VAL A 122 -5.31 13.03 -35.81
CA VAL A 122 -5.13 13.56 -37.17
C VAL A 122 -4.60 12.50 -38.17
N SER A 123 -4.52 11.23 -37.73
CA SER A 123 -4.08 10.13 -38.60
C SER A 123 -5.23 9.28 -39.08
#